data_fd9c3a300eb3cef2a011c13115bf46fb
#
_entry.id   fd9c3a300eb3cef2a011c13115bf46fb
#
_cell.length_a   1.000
_cell.length_b   1.000
_cell.length_c   1.000
_cell.angle_alpha   90.00
_cell.angle_beta   90.00
_cell.angle_gamma   90.00
#
_symmetry.space_group_name_H-M   'P 1'
#
loop_
_entity.id
_entity.type
_entity.pdbx_description
1 polymer ?
#
loop_
_entity_poly.entity_id
_entity_poly.type
_entity_poly.pdbx_seq_one_letter_code
_entity_poly.pdbx_strand_id
1 'polypeptide(L)'
;MTSLGLYIHIPFCRSRCDYCGFYSIGRKPTDRYIDALTKEMDLKSPDFEDRLCDTVYLGGGTPSSLSEAQLTRLMKALSQHFRISDTAEITMEMNPCDMSEDYLKNAMRAGVNRISIGVQEKHDHLLSAIGRRHTAKEAETAVKRAYRIDRKSVV
;
A
#
# COMPACT_ATOMS: atom_id res chain seq x y z
N MET A 1 13.26 16.48 18.47
CA MET A 1 13.77 15.72 17.29
C MET A 1 12.76 15.85 16.17
N THR A 2 13.17 16.15 14.97
CA THR A 2 12.28 16.18 13.79
C THR A 2 11.88 14.75 13.44
N SER A 3 10.57 14.48 13.31
CA SER A 3 10.06 13.17 12.90
C SER A 3 10.42 12.87 11.43
N LEU A 4 10.48 11.59 11.08
CA LEU A 4 10.73 11.11 9.73
C LEU A 4 9.46 10.48 9.16
N GLY A 5 9.07 10.87 7.96
CA GLY A 5 8.07 10.17 7.16
C GLY A 5 8.75 9.36 6.04
N LEU A 6 8.34 8.11 5.87
CA LEU A 6 8.81 7.25 4.78
C LEU A 6 7.72 7.09 3.73
N TYR A 7 8.02 7.40 2.48
CA TYR A 7 7.18 7.10 1.33
C TYR A 7 7.82 5.98 0.50
N ILE A 8 7.09 4.90 0.31
CA ILE A 8 7.51 3.76 -0.50
C ILE A 8 6.68 3.71 -1.76
N HIS A 9 7.32 3.93 -2.89
CA HIS A 9 6.66 3.92 -4.18
C HIS A 9 6.55 2.50 -4.73
N ILE A 10 5.32 2.06 -5.04
CA ILE A 10 5.05 0.76 -5.68
C ILE A 10 4.44 1.02 -7.06
N PRO A 11 5.23 1.09 -8.13
CA PRO A 11 4.80 1.59 -9.44
C PRO A 11 3.98 0.60 -10.28
N PHE A 12 3.48 -0.45 -9.69
CA PHE A 12 2.81 -1.51 -10.46
C PHE A 12 1.29 -1.34 -10.46
N CYS A 13 0.69 -1.41 -11.67
CA CYS A 13 -0.76 -1.45 -11.85
C CYS A 13 -1.11 -2.61 -12.77
N ARG A 14 -2.22 -3.30 -12.49
CA ARG A 14 -2.76 -4.32 -13.42
C ARG A 14 -3.43 -3.69 -14.65
N SER A 15 -3.96 -2.48 -14.48
CA SER A 15 -4.49 -1.63 -15.56
C SER A 15 -4.26 -0.18 -15.19
N ARG A 16 -4.06 0.67 -16.19
CA ARG A 16 -3.97 2.12 -16.00
C ARG A 16 -5.36 2.72 -16.11
N CYS A 17 -5.73 3.55 -15.15
CA CYS A 17 -6.96 4.33 -15.19
C CYS A 17 -6.77 5.58 -16.04
N ASP A 18 -7.78 6.00 -16.79
CA ASP A 18 -7.69 7.08 -17.78
C ASP A 18 -7.38 8.45 -17.18
N TYR A 19 -7.75 8.65 -15.91
CA TYR A 19 -7.50 9.90 -15.18
C TYR A 19 -6.15 9.94 -14.44
N CYS A 20 -5.40 8.82 -14.40
CA CYS A 20 -4.26 8.69 -13.50
C CYS A 20 -2.97 9.29 -14.07
N GLY A 21 -2.46 10.34 -13.40
CA GLY A 21 -1.18 10.96 -13.71
C GLY A 21 0.04 10.37 -12.99
N PHE A 22 -0.15 9.38 -12.09
CA PHE A 22 0.95 8.77 -11.36
C PHE A 22 1.83 7.91 -12.28
N TYR A 23 3.14 7.91 -11.97
CA TYR A 23 4.04 6.97 -12.62
C TYR A 23 3.68 5.54 -12.27
N SER A 24 3.33 4.75 -13.28
CA SER A 24 2.96 3.35 -13.11
C SER A 24 3.40 2.48 -14.28
N ILE A 25 3.65 1.21 -13.98
CA ILE A 25 4.09 0.19 -14.93
C ILE A 25 3.00 -0.88 -15.02
N GLY A 26 2.50 -1.15 -16.23
CA GLY A 26 1.42 -2.11 -16.49
C GLY A 26 1.87 -3.58 -16.38
N ARG A 27 2.40 -4.00 -15.24
CA ARG A 27 2.80 -5.39 -14.96
C ARG A 27 2.73 -5.71 -13.47
N LYS A 28 2.86 -6.99 -13.15
CA LYS A 28 2.92 -7.45 -11.74
C LYS A 28 4.26 -7.07 -11.10
N PRO A 29 4.27 -6.79 -9.77
CA PRO A 29 5.50 -6.66 -8.99
C PRO A 29 6.38 -7.91 -9.11
N THR A 30 7.68 -7.71 -9.07
CA THR A 30 8.67 -8.80 -9.08
C THR A 30 9.48 -8.79 -7.79
N ASP A 31 10.01 -9.93 -7.38
CA ASP A 31 10.89 -10.03 -6.21
C ASP A 31 12.15 -9.18 -6.39
N ARG A 32 12.65 -9.07 -7.63
CA ARG A 32 13.76 -8.19 -7.97
C ARG A 32 13.49 -6.73 -7.62
N TYR A 33 12.22 -6.27 -7.68
CA TYR A 33 11.87 -4.91 -7.26
C TYR A 33 11.98 -4.76 -5.74
N ILE A 34 11.54 -5.75 -4.98
CA ILE A 34 11.69 -5.75 -3.52
C ILE A 34 13.17 -5.80 -3.13
N ASP A 35 14.00 -6.58 -3.86
CA ASP A 35 15.45 -6.58 -3.66
C ASP A 35 16.08 -5.20 -3.89
N ALA A 36 15.64 -4.51 -4.95
CA ALA A 36 16.12 -3.17 -5.28
C ALA A 36 15.72 -2.13 -4.20
N LEU A 37 14.47 -2.19 -3.70
CA LEU A 37 14.03 -1.35 -2.59
C LEU A 37 14.84 -1.62 -1.32
N THR A 38 15.08 -2.89 -0.99
CA THR A 38 15.91 -3.25 0.18
C THR A 38 17.30 -2.68 0.05
N LYS A 39 17.91 -2.80 -1.14
CA LYS A 39 19.24 -2.22 -1.40
C LYS A 39 19.24 -0.69 -1.33
N GLU A 40 18.17 -0.03 -1.75
CA GLU A 40 18.02 1.42 -1.58
C GLU A 40 17.95 1.80 -0.09
N MET A 41 17.25 0.99 0.72
CA MET A 41 17.22 1.18 2.18
C MET A 41 18.61 1.01 2.80
N ASP A 42 19.40 -0.01 2.41
CA ASP A 42 20.80 -0.18 2.85
C ASP A 42 21.64 1.09 2.61
N LEU A 43 21.43 1.74 1.47
CA LEU A 43 22.20 2.92 1.09
C LEU A 43 21.75 4.20 1.79
N LYS A 44 20.45 4.30 2.10
CA LYS A 44 19.86 5.56 2.60
C LYS A 44 19.65 5.59 4.11
N SER A 45 19.41 4.45 4.74
CA SER A 45 19.09 4.42 6.17
C SER A 45 20.19 4.97 7.08
N PRO A 46 21.50 4.87 6.77
CA PRO A 46 22.53 5.48 7.60
C PRO A 46 22.39 6.99 7.81
N ASP A 47 21.81 7.71 6.84
CA ASP A 47 21.59 9.16 6.95
C ASP A 47 20.46 9.52 7.95
N PHE A 48 19.72 8.52 8.46
CA PHE A 48 18.53 8.70 9.29
C PHE A 48 18.56 7.88 10.60
N GLU A 49 19.70 7.33 11.00
CA GLU A 49 19.83 6.45 12.19
C GLU A 49 19.33 7.09 13.48
N ASP A 50 19.52 8.40 13.64
CA ASP A 50 19.09 9.15 14.82
C ASP A 50 17.63 9.64 14.77
N ARG A 51 16.90 9.33 13.70
CA ARG A 51 15.52 9.78 13.51
C ARG A 51 14.52 8.68 13.83
N LEU A 52 13.44 9.07 14.48
CA LEU A 52 12.28 8.20 14.70
C LEU A 52 11.27 8.42 13.56
N CYS A 53 10.91 7.34 12.88
CA CYS A 53 9.87 7.34 11.85
C CYS A 53 8.50 7.23 12.50
N ASP A 54 7.64 8.23 12.30
CA ASP A 54 6.26 8.26 12.81
C ASP A 54 5.20 7.98 11.76
N THR A 55 5.57 7.99 10.48
CA THR A 55 4.68 7.67 9.37
C THR A 55 5.36 6.87 8.29
N VAL A 56 4.68 5.82 7.80
CA VAL A 56 5.07 5.05 6.60
C VAL A 56 3.90 5.05 5.63
N TYR A 57 4.14 5.40 4.39
CA TYR A 57 3.13 5.42 3.35
C TYR A 57 3.55 4.57 2.14
N LEU A 58 2.81 3.49 1.90
CA LEU A 58 2.94 2.66 0.72
C LEU A 58 1.95 3.16 -0.34
N GLY A 59 2.46 3.78 -1.41
CA GLY A 59 1.63 4.42 -2.43
C GLY A 59 2.18 4.27 -3.84
N GLY A 60 1.59 5.00 -4.79
CA GLY A 60 2.06 5.12 -6.17
C GLY A 60 1.12 4.53 -7.20
N GLY A 61 1.44 3.38 -7.77
CA GLY A 61 0.56 2.66 -8.68
C GLY A 61 -0.54 1.93 -7.92
N THR A 62 -0.25 0.72 -7.48
CA THR A 62 -1.19 -0.10 -6.69
C THR A 62 -0.39 -0.96 -5.70
N PRO A 63 -0.11 -0.49 -4.48
CA PRO A 63 0.63 -1.27 -3.49
C PRO A 63 0.00 -2.62 -3.17
N SER A 64 -1.34 -2.73 -3.20
CA SER A 64 -2.05 -4.01 -3.02
C SER A 64 -1.86 -5.02 -4.16
N SER A 65 -1.10 -4.66 -5.20
CA SER A 65 -0.66 -5.62 -6.23
C SER A 65 0.50 -6.52 -5.77
N LEU A 66 1.19 -6.16 -4.67
CA LEU A 66 2.21 -7.01 -4.04
C LEU A 66 1.57 -8.33 -3.56
N SER A 67 2.28 -9.43 -3.70
CA SER A 67 1.89 -10.67 -3.03
C SER A 67 2.06 -10.54 -1.51
N GLU A 68 1.39 -11.41 -0.74
CA GLU A 68 1.53 -11.44 0.72
C GLU A 68 3.00 -11.60 1.16
N ALA A 69 3.74 -12.47 0.47
CA ALA A 69 5.16 -12.69 0.74
C ALA A 69 6.01 -11.44 0.44
N GLN A 70 5.73 -10.74 -0.67
CA GLN A 70 6.43 -9.51 -1.04
C GLN A 70 6.14 -8.39 -0.05
N LEU A 71 4.88 -8.22 0.37
CA LEU A 71 4.51 -7.23 1.39
C LEU A 71 5.20 -7.51 2.72
N THR A 72 5.13 -8.76 3.21
CA THR A 72 5.77 -9.16 4.46
C THR A 72 7.28 -8.91 4.42
N ARG A 73 7.93 -9.23 3.31
CA ARG A 73 9.36 -9.02 3.10
C ARG A 73 9.74 -7.54 3.08
N LEU A 74 8.95 -6.72 2.38
CA LEU A 74 9.15 -5.27 2.34
C LEU A 74 9.02 -4.64 3.73
N MET A 75 7.96 -4.97 4.47
CA MET A 75 7.72 -4.43 5.81
C MET A 75 8.79 -4.85 6.81
N LYS A 76 9.28 -6.10 6.69
CA LYS A 76 10.43 -6.57 7.48
C LYS A 76 11.69 -5.76 7.16
N ALA A 77 11.99 -5.52 5.89
CA ALA A 77 13.13 -4.70 5.50
C ALA A 77 13.02 -3.27 6.06
N LEU A 78 11.84 -2.64 5.98
CA LEU A 78 11.60 -1.31 6.57
C LEU A 78 11.91 -1.27 8.07
N SER A 79 11.42 -2.24 8.84
CA SER A 79 11.67 -2.30 10.30
C SER A 79 13.12 -2.63 10.67
N GLN A 80 13.88 -3.24 9.78
CA GLN A 80 15.31 -3.51 9.98
C GLN A 80 16.21 -2.29 9.69
N HIS A 81 15.79 -1.42 8.79
CA HIS A 81 16.59 -0.28 8.33
C HIS A 81 16.21 1.05 9.00
N PHE A 82 14.98 1.19 9.47
CA PHE A 82 14.52 2.44 10.06
C PHE A 82 13.93 2.20 11.46
N ARG A 83 14.15 3.15 12.34
CA ARG A 83 13.54 3.16 13.69
C ARG A 83 12.09 3.62 13.58
N ILE A 84 11.17 2.67 13.35
CA ILE A 84 9.74 2.95 13.26
C ILE A 84 9.16 3.00 14.68
N SER A 85 8.41 4.06 14.98
CA SER A 85 7.72 4.22 16.28
C SER A 85 6.65 3.14 16.45
N ASP A 86 6.46 2.66 17.67
CA ASP A 86 5.38 1.72 18.03
C ASP A 86 3.98 2.33 17.78
N THR A 87 3.89 3.66 17.71
CA THR A 87 2.66 4.41 17.41
C THR A 87 2.63 4.96 15.99
N ALA A 88 3.55 4.57 15.12
CA ALA A 88 3.61 5.06 13.74
C ALA A 88 2.34 4.75 12.96
N GLU A 89 1.88 5.70 12.16
CA GLU A 89 0.86 5.44 11.16
C GLU A 89 1.49 4.77 9.94
N ILE A 90 1.06 3.55 9.64
CA ILE A 90 1.52 2.77 8.49
C ILE A 90 0.36 2.61 7.51
N THR A 91 0.34 3.48 6.50
CA THR A 91 -0.72 3.55 5.49
C THR A 91 -0.35 2.75 4.26
N MET A 92 -1.32 2.04 3.70
CA MET A 92 -1.20 1.34 2.41
C MET A 92 -2.38 1.66 1.51
N GLU A 93 -2.10 2.09 0.27
CA GLU A 93 -3.13 2.24 -0.77
C GLU A 93 -3.55 0.88 -1.31
N MET A 94 -4.87 0.67 -1.43
CA MET A 94 -5.43 -0.59 -1.91
C MET A 94 -6.49 -0.39 -2.99
N ASN A 95 -6.48 -1.30 -3.97
CA ASN A 95 -7.57 -1.42 -4.92
C ASN A 95 -8.63 -2.39 -4.36
N PRO A 96 -9.95 -2.07 -4.43
CA PRO A 96 -11.01 -2.95 -3.96
C PRO A 96 -10.90 -4.41 -4.44
N CYS A 97 -10.45 -4.63 -5.70
CA CYS A 97 -10.28 -5.97 -6.27
C CYS A 97 -9.20 -6.83 -5.58
N ASP A 98 -8.27 -6.22 -4.84
CA ASP A 98 -7.14 -6.91 -4.25
C ASP A 98 -7.37 -7.21 -2.74
N MET A 99 -8.50 -6.75 -2.17
CA MET A 99 -8.79 -6.77 -0.73
C MET A 99 -9.50 -8.06 -0.29
N SER A 100 -8.89 -9.22 -0.51
CA SER A 100 -9.35 -10.46 0.10
C SER A 100 -9.19 -10.42 1.64
N GLU A 101 -9.94 -11.24 2.36
CA GLU A 101 -9.84 -11.30 3.82
C GLU A 101 -8.44 -11.73 4.28
N ASP A 102 -7.86 -12.71 3.60
CA ASP A 102 -6.52 -13.22 3.91
C ASP A 102 -5.46 -12.16 3.63
N TYR A 103 -5.58 -11.44 2.50
CA TYR A 103 -4.66 -10.34 2.18
C TYR A 103 -4.70 -9.22 3.22
N LEU A 104 -5.89 -8.81 3.65
CA LEU A 104 -6.06 -7.80 4.69
C LEU A 104 -5.47 -8.25 6.04
N LYS A 105 -5.73 -9.50 6.45
CA LYS A 105 -5.12 -10.07 7.66
C LYS A 105 -3.59 -10.13 7.57
N ASN A 106 -3.06 -10.45 6.39
CA ASN A 106 -1.62 -10.44 6.17
C ASN A 106 -1.04 -9.02 6.25
N ALA A 107 -1.69 -8.03 5.64
CA ALA A 107 -1.26 -6.63 5.71
C ALA A 107 -1.21 -6.12 7.16
N MET A 108 -2.23 -6.43 7.96
CA MET A 108 -2.23 -6.10 9.41
C MET A 108 -1.07 -6.78 10.15
N ARG A 109 -0.86 -8.08 9.94
CA ARG A 109 0.26 -8.82 10.57
C ARG A 109 1.62 -8.27 10.14
N ALA A 110 1.71 -7.74 8.94
CA ALA A 110 2.90 -7.06 8.43
C ALA A 110 3.10 -5.64 9.01
N GLY A 111 2.13 -5.12 9.80
CA GLY A 111 2.22 -3.84 10.49
C GLY A 111 1.42 -2.70 9.84
N VAL A 112 0.72 -2.93 8.72
CA VAL A 112 -0.19 -1.92 8.14
C VAL A 112 -1.35 -1.68 9.11
N ASN A 113 -1.55 -0.41 9.52
CA ASN A 113 -2.59 -0.03 10.48
C ASN A 113 -3.56 1.05 9.94
N ARG A 114 -3.38 1.45 8.67
CA ARG A 114 -4.29 2.35 7.96
C ARG A 114 -4.38 1.94 6.49
N ILE A 115 -5.59 1.91 5.94
CA ILE A 115 -5.85 1.54 4.55
C ILE A 115 -6.50 2.72 3.82
N SER A 116 -5.94 3.11 2.68
CA SER A 116 -6.54 4.05 1.74
C SER A 116 -7.13 3.27 0.56
N ILE A 117 -8.45 3.33 0.37
CA ILE A 117 -9.15 2.50 -0.62
C ILE A 117 -9.57 3.35 -1.82
N GLY A 118 -9.08 2.99 -3.00
CA GLY A 118 -9.44 3.65 -4.25
C GLY A 118 -10.85 3.27 -4.74
N VAL A 119 -11.91 3.75 -4.10
CA VAL A 119 -13.32 3.52 -4.50
C VAL A 119 -13.66 4.33 -5.75
N GLN A 120 -13.32 5.60 -5.79
CA GLN A 120 -13.46 6.60 -6.84
C GLN A 120 -14.91 7.04 -7.13
N GLU A 121 -15.84 6.10 -7.38
CA GLU A 121 -17.22 6.39 -7.80
C GLU A 121 -18.16 5.26 -7.33
N LYS A 122 -19.45 5.57 -7.20
CA LYS A 122 -20.49 4.64 -6.76
C LYS A 122 -21.39 4.08 -7.90
N HIS A 123 -21.18 4.55 -9.14
CA HIS A 123 -21.96 4.12 -10.30
C HIS A 123 -21.07 3.32 -11.26
N ASP A 124 -21.48 2.11 -11.60
CA ASP A 124 -20.70 1.17 -12.41
C ASP A 124 -20.35 1.72 -13.80
N HIS A 125 -21.27 2.44 -14.45
CA HIS A 125 -21.02 3.02 -15.76
C HIS A 125 -19.93 4.11 -15.73
N LEU A 126 -19.83 4.88 -14.63
CA LEU A 126 -18.76 5.88 -14.45
C LEU A 126 -17.44 5.21 -14.06
N LEU A 127 -17.46 4.18 -13.21
CA LEU A 127 -16.28 3.38 -12.91
C LEU A 127 -15.68 2.79 -14.20
N SER A 128 -16.53 2.21 -15.06
CA SER A 128 -16.11 1.68 -16.37
C SER A 128 -15.54 2.78 -17.26
N ALA A 129 -16.19 3.94 -17.32
CA ALA A 129 -15.77 5.08 -18.15
C ALA A 129 -14.39 5.64 -17.77
N ILE A 130 -13.99 5.52 -16.51
CA ILE A 130 -12.65 5.96 -16.02
C ILE A 130 -11.63 4.82 -15.93
N GLY A 131 -11.91 3.65 -16.52
CA GLY A 131 -11.01 2.52 -16.57
C GLY A 131 -10.84 1.75 -15.26
N ARG A 132 -11.82 1.83 -14.32
CA ARG A 132 -11.78 1.03 -13.08
C ARG A 132 -12.24 -0.39 -13.33
N ARG A 133 -11.59 -1.34 -12.64
CA ARG A 133 -11.86 -2.79 -12.79
C ARG A 133 -12.91 -3.32 -11.83
N HIS A 134 -13.17 -2.61 -10.74
CA HIS A 134 -14.17 -3.01 -9.74
C HIS A 134 -15.52 -2.35 -10.02
N THR A 135 -16.57 -2.99 -9.54
CA THR A 135 -17.93 -2.46 -9.46
C THR A 135 -18.16 -1.73 -8.13
N ALA A 136 -19.19 -0.90 -8.07
CA ALA A 136 -19.61 -0.26 -6.82
C ALA A 136 -19.89 -1.29 -5.70
N LYS A 137 -20.49 -2.44 -6.06
CA LYS A 137 -20.77 -3.54 -5.11
C LYS A 137 -19.49 -4.19 -4.57
N GLU A 138 -18.48 -4.37 -5.41
CA GLU A 138 -17.18 -4.90 -4.97
C GLU A 138 -16.46 -3.91 -4.07
N ALA A 139 -16.51 -2.61 -4.38
CA ALA A 139 -15.94 -1.56 -3.53
C ALA A 139 -16.64 -1.52 -2.15
N GLU A 140 -17.99 -1.52 -2.11
CA GLU A 140 -18.74 -1.59 -0.86
C GLU A 140 -18.36 -2.82 -0.03
N THR A 141 -18.23 -3.96 -0.68
CA THR A 141 -17.86 -5.23 -0.02
C THR A 141 -16.46 -5.16 0.55
N ALA A 142 -15.49 -4.59 -0.20
CA ALA A 142 -14.11 -4.40 0.24
C ALA A 142 -14.04 -3.47 1.47
N VAL A 143 -14.75 -2.34 1.44
CA VAL A 143 -14.83 -1.41 2.59
C VAL A 143 -15.41 -2.09 3.82
N LYS A 144 -16.55 -2.81 3.68
CA LYS A 144 -17.17 -3.55 4.80
C LYS A 144 -16.25 -4.64 5.37
N ARG A 145 -15.47 -5.29 4.50
CA ARG A 145 -14.48 -6.31 4.91
C ARG A 145 -13.35 -5.69 5.70
N ALA A 146 -12.76 -4.60 5.19
CA ALA A 146 -11.71 -3.86 5.89
C ALA A 146 -12.18 -3.39 7.28
N TYR A 147 -13.37 -2.80 7.36
CA TYR A 147 -13.94 -2.33 8.62
C TYR A 147 -14.20 -3.44 9.65
N ARG A 148 -14.54 -4.67 9.20
CA ARG A 148 -14.70 -5.82 10.12
C ARG A 148 -13.38 -6.33 10.68
N ILE A 149 -12.31 -6.24 9.89
CA ILE A 149 -10.99 -6.76 10.28
C ILE A 149 -10.27 -5.75 11.16
N ASP A 150 -10.29 -4.45 10.79
CA ASP A 150 -9.73 -3.37 11.59
C ASP A 150 -10.65 -2.13 11.54
N ARG A 151 -11.17 -1.74 12.71
CA ARG A 151 -12.07 -0.60 12.85
C ARG A 151 -11.38 0.76 12.74
N LYS A 152 -10.06 0.82 12.66
CA LYS A 152 -9.33 2.05 12.94
C LYS A 152 -9.12 2.96 11.72
N SER A 153 -9.11 2.47 10.49
CA SER A 153 -8.72 3.35 9.39
C SER A 153 -9.11 2.87 7.99
N VAL A 154 -10.30 3.23 7.55
CA VAL A 154 -10.69 3.17 6.14
C VAL A 154 -10.92 4.60 5.66
N VAL A 155 -10.14 5.07 4.68
CA VAL A 155 -10.27 6.39 4.05
C VAL A 155 -10.49 6.22 2.56
#